data_8e88bb7e2893f465d856a8f68d65572c
#
_entry.id   8e88bb7e2893f465d856a8f68d65572c
#
_cell.length_a   1.000
_cell.length_b   1.000
_cell.length_c   1.000
_cell.angle_alpha   90.00
_cell.angle_beta   90.00
_cell.angle_gamma   90.00
#
_symmetry.space_group_name_H-M   'P 1'
#
loop_
_entity.id
_entity.type
_entity.pdbx_description
1 polymer ?
#
loop_
_entity_poly.entity_id
_entity_poly.type
_entity_poly.pdbx_seq_one_letter_code
_entity_poly.pdbx_strand_id
1 'polypeptide(L)'
;NLPAMIPALDQILSPDGLGIGARHITLSTSGLVPKILELAKYPAQIRLAISLHGGDNRTREQIMPINKHYPIEELIDACERFIEERKKMITLEYILIKGVNDDLGQAILLARHARRLNAKVNLIPYNKVEGMKWERPELSQINAFRSQVEKENAPRVTLRMEKGHDIDAACGQLRLRETVESC
;
A
#
# COMPACT_ATOMS: atom_id res chain seq x y z
N ASN A 1 8.27 6.69 -12.69
CA ASN A 1 7.66 5.94 -13.80
C ASN A 1 6.31 6.51 -14.29
N LEU A 2 5.78 7.58 -13.64
CA LEU A 2 4.47 8.15 -14.01
C LEU A 2 4.38 8.58 -15.49
N PRO A 3 5.43 9.21 -16.10
CA PRO A 3 5.38 9.59 -17.51
C PRO A 3 5.14 8.43 -18.49
N ALA A 4 5.65 7.23 -18.18
CA ALA A 4 5.39 6.03 -18.97
C ALA A 4 4.06 5.37 -18.61
N MET A 5 3.59 5.56 -17.39
CA MET A 5 2.36 4.95 -16.90
C MET A 5 1.10 5.65 -17.43
N ILE A 6 1.12 6.97 -17.62
CA ILE A 6 -0.03 7.72 -18.13
C ILE A 6 -0.46 7.23 -19.53
N PRO A 7 0.43 7.14 -20.54
CA PRO A 7 0.06 6.59 -21.84
C PRO A 7 -0.46 5.16 -21.78
N ALA A 8 0.11 4.32 -20.88
CA ALA A 8 -0.40 2.96 -20.67
C ALA A 8 -1.83 2.95 -20.09
N LEU A 9 -2.13 3.84 -19.15
CA LEU A 9 -3.48 4.01 -18.62
C LEU A 9 -4.45 4.45 -19.70
N ASP A 10 -4.05 5.37 -20.57
CA ASP A 10 -4.89 5.84 -21.67
C ASP A 10 -5.25 4.67 -22.61
N GLN A 11 -4.30 3.80 -22.93
CA GLN A 11 -4.55 2.60 -23.73
C GLN A 11 -5.45 1.59 -23.02
N ILE A 12 -5.28 1.39 -21.71
CA ILE A 12 -6.10 0.46 -20.91
C ILE A 12 -7.55 0.95 -20.84
N LEU A 13 -7.73 2.26 -20.71
CA LEU A 13 -9.03 2.90 -20.56
C LEU A 13 -9.77 3.11 -21.89
N SER A 14 -9.02 3.29 -23.00
CA SER A 14 -9.59 3.59 -24.32
C SER A 14 -10.52 2.47 -24.80
N PRO A 15 -11.69 2.83 -25.35
CA PRO A 15 -12.55 1.86 -26.05
C PRO A 15 -11.84 1.15 -27.22
N ASP A 16 -10.92 1.84 -27.90
CA ASP A 16 -10.10 1.30 -28.99
C ASP A 16 -8.88 0.50 -28.47
N GLY A 17 -8.64 0.51 -27.15
CA GLY A 17 -7.60 -0.27 -26.47
C GLY A 17 -8.21 -1.47 -25.73
N LEU A 18 -7.96 -1.56 -24.42
CA LEU A 18 -8.49 -2.67 -23.61
C LEU A 18 -9.92 -2.42 -23.09
N GLY A 19 -10.42 -1.20 -23.12
CA GLY A 19 -11.77 -0.83 -22.68
C GLY A 19 -12.06 -1.08 -21.19
N ILE A 20 -11.03 -1.16 -20.35
CA ILE A 20 -11.19 -1.45 -18.93
C ILE A 20 -11.66 -0.19 -18.20
N GLY A 21 -12.84 -0.24 -17.59
CA GLY A 21 -13.39 0.90 -16.87
C GLY A 21 -12.49 1.34 -15.70
N ALA A 22 -12.26 2.65 -15.55
CA ALA A 22 -11.36 3.25 -14.56
C ALA A 22 -11.59 2.77 -13.10
N ARG A 23 -12.83 2.47 -12.74
CA ARG A 23 -13.20 1.93 -11.41
C ARG A 23 -12.58 0.55 -11.09
N HIS A 24 -12.12 -0.16 -12.11
CA HIS A 24 -11.48 -1.48 -11.98
C HIS A 24 -9.96 -1.38 -11.92
N ILE A 25 -9.40 -0.17 -12.12
CA ILE A 25 -7.97 0.09 -12.08
C ILE A 25 -7.59 0.65 -10.72
N THR A 26 -6.59 0.06 -10.10
CA THR A 26 -5.97 0.57 -8.89
C THR A 26 -4.48 0.76 -9.14
N LEU A 27 -3.98 1.96 -8.93
CA LEU A 27 -2.55 2.24 -8.94
C LEU A 27 -2.01 2.14 -7.52
N SER A 28 -0.90 1.42 -7.36
CA SER A 28 -0.17 1.37 -6.10
C SER A 28 1.06 2.26 -6.15
N THR A 29 1.35 2.95 -5.05
CA THR A 29 2.54 3.79 -4.91
C THR A 29 3.19 3.63 -3.56
N SER A 30 4.51 3.75 -3.52
CA SER A 30 5.32 3.82 -2.31
C SER A 30 5.23 5.17 -1.59
N GLY A 31 4.56 6.17 -2.20
CA GLY A 31 4.37 7.48 -1.58
C GLY A 31 5.28 8.58 -2.13
N LEU A 32 5.54 8.61 -3.45
CA LEU A 32 6.16 9.76 -4.11
C LEU A 32 5.16 10.93 -4.15
N VAL A 33 5.23 11.81 -3.16
CA VAL A 33 4.28 12.91 -2.95
C VAL A 33 4.05 13.76 -4.22
N PRO A 34 5.08 14.25 -4.94
CA PRO A 34 4.83 15.03 -6.16
C PRO A 34 4.05 14.26 -7.23
N LYS A 35 4.26 12.93 -7.31
CA LYS A 35 3.57 12.09 -8.30
C LYS A 35 2.14 11.76 -7.92
N ILE A 36 1.82 11.72 -6.64
CA ILE A 36 0.44 11.62 -6.15
C ILE A 36 -0.35 12.89 -6.54
N LEU A 37 0.25 14.07 -6.34
CA LEU A 37 -0.36 15.36 -6.71
C LEU A 37 -0.52 15.52 -8.23
N GLU A 38 0.43 15.03 -9.01
CA GLU A 38 0.33 14.99 -10.48
C GLU A 38 -0.81 14.04 -10.92
N LEU A 39 -0.90 12.86 -10.31
CA LEU A 39 -1.95 11.87 -10.58
C LEU A 39 -3.35 12.38 -10.17
N ALA A 40 -3.44 13.22 -9.16
CA ALA A 40 -4.69 13.86 -8.76
C ALA A 40 -5.33 14.67 -9.90
N LYS A 41 -4.54 15.17 -10.85
CA LYS A 41 -5.00 15.92 -12.03
C LYS A 41 -5.36 15.03 -13.22
N TYR A 42 -5.05 13.73 -13.17
CA TYR A 42 -5.36 12.79 -14.27
C TYR A 42 -6.88 12.63 -14.42
N PRO A 43 -7.46 12.75 -15.62
CA PRO A 43 -8.92 12.87 -15.79
C PRO A 43 -9.72 11.63 -15.38
N ALA A 44 -9.15 10.43 -15.53
CA ALA A 44 -9.88 9.20 -15.26
C ALA A 44 -10.01 8.89 -13.75
N GLN A 45 -11.13 8.30 -13.35
CA GLN A 45 -11.51 8.01 -11.96
C GLN A 45 -10.89 6.69 -11.45
N ILE A 46 -9.57 6.55 -11.56
CA ILE A 46 -8.82 5.40 -11.05
C ILE A 46 -8.75 5.41 -9.51
N ARG A 47 -8.50 4.23 -8.92
CA ARG A 47 -8.27 4.08 -7.49
C ARG A 47 -6.79 4.21 -7.16
N LEU A 48 -6.49 4.64 -5.95
CA LEU A 48 -5.12 4.75 -5.44
C LEU A 48 -4.93 3.87 -4.21
N ALA A 49 -3.85 3.11 -4.18
CA ALA A 49 -3.39 2.35 -3.03
C ALA A 49 -2.02 2.88 -2.59
N ILE A 50 -1.87 3.13 -1.30
CA ILE A 50 -0.65 3.68 -0.68
C ILE A 50 0.04 2.60 0.14
N SER A 51 1.24 2.23 -0.22
CA SER A 51 2.11 1.39 0.60
C SER A 51 2.60 2.19 1.81
N LEU A 52 1.80 2.18 2.89
CA LEU A 52 2.12 2.91 4.12
C LEU A 52 3.12 2.16 4.98
N HIS A 53 2.81 0.91 5.37
CA HIS A 53 3.64 -0.07 6.05
C HIS A 53 4.23 0.35 7.41
N GLY A 54 3.95 1.54 7.91
CA GLY A 54 4.29 2.05 9.23
C GLY A 54 3.28 3.09 9.69
N GLY A 55 2.98 3.14 10.98
CA GLY A 55 2.09 4.14 11.58
C GLY A 55 2.81 5.46 11.92
N ASP A 56 4.14 5.42 12.05
CA ASP A 56 5.01 6.55 12.29
C ASP A 56 6.24 6.53 11.36
N ASN A 57 6.95 7.65 11.30
CA ASN A 57 8.11 7.82 10.41
C ASN A 57 9.24 6.84 10.76
N ARG A 58 9.50 6.58 12.04
CA ARG A 58 10.56 5.69 12.49
C ARG A 58 10.34 4.26 12.00
N THR A 59 9.13 3.77 12.13
CA THR A 59 8.75 2.41 11.71
C THR A 59 8.70 2.32 10.20
N ARG A 60 8.08 3.31 9.54
CA ARG A 60 7.98 3.33 8.09
C ARG A 60 9.34 3.40 7.40
N GLU A 61 10.27 4.16 7.92
CA GLU A 61 11.61 4.31 7.34
C GLU A 61 12.42 3.01 7.30
N GLN A 62 12.20 2.11 8.25
CA GLN A 62 12.85 0.78 8.27
C GLN A 62 12.41 -0.10 7.08
N ILE A 63 11.17 0.09 6.60
CA ILE A 63 10.55 -0.74 5.55
C ILE A 63 10.56 0.00 4.22
N MET A 64 10.35 1.32 4.27
CA MET A 64 10.16 2.19 3.11
C MET A 64 11.15 3.37 3.14
N PRO A 65 12.36 3.22 2.61
CA PRO A 65 13.39 4.28 2.63
C PRO A 65 12.95 5.60 2.01
N ILE A 66 11.93 5.59 1.15
CA ILE A 66 11.33 6.79 0.56
C ILE A 66 10.77 7.75 1.64
N ASN A 67 10.52 7.27 2.85
CA ASN A 67 10.06 8.08 3.98
C ASN A 67 11.04 9.19 4.36
N LYS A 68 12.35 9.01 4.09
CA LYS A 68 13.37 10.05 4.31
C LYS A 68 13.15 11.29 3.47
N HIS A 69 12.55 11.11 2.29
CA HIS A 69 12.26 12.20 1.37
C HIS A 69 10.84 12.73 1.53
N TYR A 70 9.90 11.85 1.87
CA TYR A 70 8.48 12.18 2.02
C TYR A 70 7.96 11.54 3.32
N PRO A 71 8.07 12.25 4.46
CA PRO A 71 7.52 11.81 5.75
C PRO A 71 6.02 11.52 5.67
N ILE A 72 5.52 10.76 6.64
CA ILE A 72 4.10 10.36 6.67
C ILE A 72 3.17 11.57 6.63
N GLU A 73 3.51 12.66 7.30
CA GLU A 73 2.71 13.86 7.34
C GLU A 73 2.48 14.43 5.94
N GLU A 74 3.56 14.60 5.16
CA GLU A 74 3.47 15.08 3.77
C GLU A 74 2.73 14.09 2.87
N LEU A 75 2.92 12.79 3.09
CA LEU A 75 2.22 11.74 2.35
C LEU A 75 0.71 11.79 2.63
N ILE A 76 0.31 11.94 3.89
CA ILE A 76 -1.10 12.03 4.28
C ILE A 76 -1.74 13.30 3.70
N ASP A 77 -1.06 14.44 3.76
CA ASP A 77 -1.54 15.70 3.17
C ASP A 77 -1.72 15.58 1.64
N ALA A 78 -0.80 14.90 0.95
CA ALA A 78 -0.94 14.62 -0.48
C ALA A 78 -2.12 13.69 -0.78
N CYS A 79 -2.38 12.71 0.09
CA CYS A 79 -3.53 11.82 -0.01
C CYS A 79 -4.86 12.58 0.19
N GLU A 80 -4.93 13.52 1.13
CA GLU A 80 -6.10 14.38 1.32
C GLU A 80 -6.40 15.19 0.05
N ARG A 81 -5.39 15.85 -0.53
CA ARG A 81 -5.53 16.59 -1.80
C ARG A 81 -6.00 15.69 -2.93
N PHE A 82 -5.44 14.47 -3.03
CA PHE A 82 -5.90 13.50 -4.02
C PHE A 82 -7.38 13.14 -3.83
N ILE A 83 -7.81 12.92 -2.58
CA ILE A 83 -9.21 12.60 -2.26
C ILE A 83 -10.13 13.79 -2.58
N GLU A 84 -9.72 15.01 -2.25
CA GLU A 84 -10.47 16.24 -2.53
C GLU A 84 -10.69 16.44 -4.03
N GLU A 85 -9.65 16.28 -4.84
CA GLU A 85 -9.71 16.42 -6.30
C GLU A 85 -10.51 15.30 -6.97
N ARG A 86 -10.29 14.05 -6.52
CA ARG A 86 -10.83 12.87 -7.19
C ARG A 86 -12.17 12.40 -6.63
N LYS A 87 -12.54 12.81 -5.42
CA LYS A 87 -13.72 12.32 -4.67
C LYS A 87 -13.74 10.79 -4.58
N LYS A 88 -12.56 10.18 -4.47
CA LYS A 88 -12.39 8.72 -4.40
C LYS A 88 -11.68 8.31 -3.13
N MET A 89 -12.22 7.28 -2.51
CA MET A 89 -11.59 6.64 -1.36
C MET A 89 -10.29 5.95 -1.80
N ILE A 90 -9.24 6.12 -1.02
CA ILE A 90 -7.96 5.43 -1.20
C ILE A 90 -7.88 4.18 -0.32
N THR A 91 -6.87 3.34 -0.56
CA THR A 91 -6.55 2.19 0.27
C THR A 91 -5.16 2.37 0.87
N LEU A 92 -5.03 2.19 2.19
CA LEU A 92 -3.75 2.09 2.88
C LEU A 92 -3.35 0.61 2.94
N GLU A 93 -2.28 0.26 2.26
CA GLU A 93 -1.68 -1.07 2.29
C GLU A 93 -0.70 -1.13 3.47
N TYR A 94 -0.84 -2.15 4.32
CA TYR A 94 -0.02 -2.32 5.49
C TYR A 94 0.45 -3.76 5.62
N ILE A 95 1.73 -3.98 5.34
CA ILE A 95 2.37 -5.28 5.53
C ILE A 95 2.66 -5.47 7.02
N LEU A 96 2.32 -6.64 7.56
CA LEU A 96 2.57 -6.99 8.97
C LEU A 96 3.86 -7.82 9.08
N ILE A 97 4.87 -7.25 9.74
CA ILE A 97 6.19 -7.86 9.93
C ILE A 97 6.44 -8.04 11.42
N LYS A 98 6.72 -9.28 11.84
CA LYS A 98 6.93 -9.66 13.23
C LYS A 98 8.02 -8.82 13.91
N GLY A 99 7.67 -8.20 15.02
CA GLY A 99 8.59 -7.39 15.84
C GLY A 99 9.06 -6.09 15.19
N VAL A 100 8.48 -5.69 14.06
CA VAL A 100 8.84 -4.44 13.36
C VAL A 100 7.70 -3.43 13.42
N ASN A 101 6.51 -3.84 12.99
CA ASN A 101 5.36 -2.95 12.85
C ASN A 101 4.03 -3.61 13.25
N ASP A 102 4.07 -4.73 13.95
CA ASP A 102 2.92 -5.54 14.31
C ASP A 102 2.39 -5.31 15.73
N ASP A 103 2.94 -4.34 16.47
CA ASP A 103 2.46 -3.97 17.81
C ASP A 103 1.16 -3.14 17.76
N LEU A 104 0.42 -3.12 18.89
CA LEU A 104 -0.87 -2.43 18.98
C LEU A 104 -0.75 -0.90 18.89
N GLY A 105 0.40 -0.33 19.23
CA GLY A 105 0.65 1.11 19.06
C GLY A 105 0.65 1.48 17.58
N GLN A 106 1.27 0.66 16.73
CA GLN A 106 1.24 0.82 15.28
C GLN A 106 -0.19 0.65 14.71
N ALA A 107 -1.00 -0.26 15.27
CA ALA A 107 -2.39 -0.42 14.90
C ALA A 107 -3.23 0.86 15.16
N ILE A 108 -3.02 1.49 16.31
CA ILE A 108 -3.69 2.75 16.68
C ILE A 108 -3.29 3.89 15.72
N LEU A 109 -2.00 4.01 15.41
CA LEU A 109 -1.50 5.04 14.49
C LEU A 109 -2.04 4.83 13.07
N LEU A 110 -2.02 3.60 12.56
CA LEU A 110 -2.61 3.24 11.28
C LEU A 110 -4.10 3.60 11.21
N ALA A 111 -4.86 3.26 12.24
CA ALA A 111 -6.29 3.59 12.32
C ALA A 111 -6.53 5.11 12.32
N ARG A 112 -5.67 5.89 13.00
CA ARG A 112 -5.73 7.35 12.98
C ARG A 112 -5.59 7.91 11.58
N HIS A 113 -4.58 7.44 10.82
CA HIS A 113 -4.41 7.85 9.43
C HIS A 113 -5.59 7.42 8.55
N ALA A 114 -6.09 6.19 8.72
CA ALA A 114 -7.24 5.69 7.98
C ALA A 114 -8.52 6.51 8.24
N ARG A 115 -8.77 6.91 9.48
CA ARG A 115 -9.89 7.79 9.83
C ARG A 115 -9.74 9.18 9.22
N ARG A 116 -8.55 9.79 9.35
CA ARG A 116 -8.26 11.12 8.79
C ARG A 116 -8.57 11.16 7.29
N LEU A 117 -8.18 10.13 6.56
CA LEU A 117 -8.35 10.02 5.10
C LEU A 117 -9.69 9.39 4.68
N ASN A 118 -10.50 8.92 5.61
CA ASN A 118 -11.63 8.02 5.33
C ASN A 118 -11.21 6.86 4.39
N ALA A 119 -10.01 6.30 4.62
CA ALA A 119 -9.38 5.31 3.76
C ALA A 119 -9.70 3.88 4.18
N LYS A 120 -9.72 2.96 3.23
CA LYS A 120 -9.70 1.52 3.52
C LYS A 120 -8.31 1.12 4.03
N VAL A 121 -8.28 0.11 4.90
CA VAL A 121 -7.03 -0.54 5.33
C VAL A 121 -6.99 -1.95 4.77
N ASN A 122 -5.88 -2.31 4.13
CA ASN A 122 -5.61 -3.66 3.68
C ASN A 122 -4.37 -4.20 4.41
N LEU A 123 -4.60 -5.10 5.35
CA LEU A 123 -3.54 -5.77 6.12
C LEU A 123 -3.02 -6.96 5.32
N ILE A 124 -1.70 -7.04 5.17
CA ILE A 124 -1.03 -8.07 4.38
C ILE A 124 0.02 -8.74 5.28
N PRO A 125 -0.22 -9.96 5.80
CA PRO A 125 0.82 -10.68 6.53
C PRO A 125 2.05 -10.86 5.66
N TYR A 126 3.23 -10.63 6.25
CA TYR A 126 4.50 -10.73 5.52
C TYR A 126 4.70 -12.15 4.98
N ASN A 127 5.14 -12.25 3.74
CA ASN A 127 5.62 -13.49 3.16
C ASN A 127 7.13 -13.52 3.24
N LYS A 128 7.65 -14.63 3.72
CA LYS A 128 9.09 -14.81 3.86
C LYS A 128 9.76 -14.71 2.50
N VAL A 129 10.75 -13.84 2.41
CA VAL A 129 11.61 -13.68 1.22
C VAL A 129 12.99 -14.19 1.60
N GLU A 130 13.57 -15.03 0.76
CA GLU A 130 14.90 -15.56 0.95
C GLU A 130 15.93 -14.44 1.07
N GLY A 131 16.86 -14.55 2.01
CA GLY A 131 17.86 -13.51 2.30
C GLY A 131 17.37 -12.33 3.15
N MET A 132 16.06 -12.22 3.46
CA MET A 132 15.52 -11.18 4.34
C MET A 132 15.38 -11.70 5.77
N LYS A 133 15.66 -10.79 6.75
CA LYS A 133 15.59 -11.11 8.19
C LYS A 133 14.15 -11.13 8.73
N TRP A 134 13.20 -10.62 7.98
CA TRP A 134 11.82 -10.42 8.44
C TRP A 134 11.03 -11.71 8.47
N GLU A 135 10.12 -11.78 9.43
CA GLU A 135 9.24 -12.92 9.63
C GLU A 135 7.77 -12.48 9.65
N ARG A 136 6.91 -13.43 9.33
CA ARG A 136 5.47 -13.27 9.45
C ARG A 136 5.07 -13.31 10.93
N PRO A 137 4.20 -12.43 11.40
CA PRO A 137 3.63 -12.54 12.74
C PRO A 137 2.75 -13.78 12.87
N GLU A 138 2.62 -14.28 14.10
CA GLU A 138 1.67 -15.34 14.44
C GLU A 138 0.22 -14.90 14.18
N LEU A 139 -0.65 -15.85 13.86
CA LEU A 139 -2.05 -15.55 13.53
C LEU A 139 -2.78 -14.82 14.66
N SER A 140 -2.46 -15.13 15.91
CA SER A 140 -2.98 -14.45 17.10
C SER A 140 -2.62 -12.95 17.10
N GLN A 141 -1.38 -12.61 16.77
CA GLN A 141 -0.90 -11.23 16.68
C GLN A 141 -1.55 -10.48 15.51
N ILE A 142 -1.67 -11.12 14.36
CA ILE A 142 -2.37 -10.57 13.19
C ILE A 142 -3.83 -10.23 13.54
N ASN A 143 -4.53 -11.15 14.23
CA ASN A 143 -5.91 -10.93 14.65
C ASN A 143 -6.03 -9.85 15.71
N ALA A 144 -5.11 -9.79 16.67
CA ALA A 144 -5.07 -8.74 17.69
C ALA A 144 -4.86 -7.36 17.06
N PHE A 145 -3.90 -7.24 16.12
CA PHE A 145 -3.64 -6.03 15.37
C PHE A 145 -4.88 -5.58 14.58
N ARG A 146 -5.49 -6.49 13.82
CA ARG A 146 -6.71 -6.23 13.06
C ARG A 146 -7.85 -5.74 13.97
N SER A 147 -8.10 -6.45 15.06
CA SER A 147 -9.14 -6.09 16.04
C SER A 147 -8.90 -4.71 16.64
N GLN A 148 -7.63 -4.35 16.91
CA GLN A 148 -7.29 -3.02 17.41
C GLN A 148 -7.58 -1.94 16.36
N VAL A 149 -7.21 -2.15 15.08
CA VAL A 149 -7.52 -1.20 14.00
C VAL A 149 -9.03 -1.01 13.84
N GLU A 150 -9.81 -2.09 13.92
CA GLU A 150 -11.28 -2.06 13.84
C GLU A 150 -11.89 -1.32 15.06
N LYS A 151 -11.37 -1.58 16.27
CA LYS A 151 -11.79 -0.91 17.51
C LYS A 151 -11.58 0.60 17.48
N GLU A 152 -10.53 1.04 16.80
CA GLU A 152 -10.23 2.47 16.59
C GLU A 152 -11.12 3.11 15.50
N ASN A 153 -12.18 2.43 15.06
CA ASN A 153 -13.12 2.92 14.06
C ASN A 153 -12.51 3.28 12.70
N ALA A 154 -11.52 2.51 12.25
CA ALA A 154 -11.07 2.61 10.87
C ALA A 154 -12.22 2.26 9.91
N PRO A 155 -12.44 3.00 8.80
CA PRO A 155 -13.64 2.88 7.99
C PRO A 155 -13.90 1.48 7.41
N ARG A 156 -12.86 0.79 7.01
CA ARG A 156 -12.94 -0.58 6.50
C ARG A 156 -11.58 -1.26 6.61
N VAL A 157 -11.53 -2.41 7.26
CA VAL A 157 -10.32 -3.22 7.40
C VAL A 157 -10.51 -4.55 6.67
N THR A 158 -9.55 -4.91 5.83
CA THR A 158 -9.48 -6.20 5.15
C THR A 158 -8.16 -6.88 5.49
N LEU A 159 -8.20 -8.20 5.65
CA LEU A 159 -7.01 -9.03 5.80
C LEU A 159 -6.84 -9.84 4.52
N ARG A 160 -5.76 -9.58 3.80
CA ARG A 160 -5.41 -10.33 2.58
C ARG A 160 -4.57 -11.54 2.98
N MET A 161 -5.24 -12.69 3.09
CA MET A 161 -4.52 -13.96 3.22
C MET A 161 -3.96 -14.36 1.87
N GLU A 162 -2.70 -14.73 1.86
CA GLU A 162 -2.02 -15.20 0.66
C GLU A 162 -2.53 -16.59 0.25
N LYS A 163 -2.58 -16.82 -1.06
CA LYS A 163 -2.76 -18.14 -1.67
C LYS A 163 -1.49 -18.45 -2.46
N GLY A 164 -0.94 -19.64 -2.33
CA GLY A 164 0.25 -20.05 -3.09
C GLY A 164 1.58 -19.80 -2.35
N HIS A 165 1.66 -20.22 -1.08
CA HIS A 165 2.92 -20.20 -0.32
C HIS A 165 4.04 -21.06 -0.93
N ASP A 166 3.65 -22.04 -1.72
CA ASP A 166 4.50 -23.05 -2.33
C ASP A 166 5.10 -22.63 -3.68
N ILE A 167 4.66 -21.52 -4.25
CA ILE A 167 5.05 -21.09 -5.59
C ILE A 167 5.65 -19.65 -5.65
N ASP A 168 6.17 -19.13 -4.54
CA ASP A 168 6.76 -17.77 -4.47
C ASP A 168 5.91 -16.67 -5.09
N ALA A 169 4.60 -16.74 -4.88
CA ALA A 169 3.62 -15.86 -5.53
C ALA A 169 3.59 -14.41 -4.99
N ALA A 170 4.50 -14.02 -4.09
CA ALA A 170 4.58 -12.64 -3.61
C ALA A 170 5.22 -11.72 -4.64
N CYS A 171 4.75 -10.46 -4.67
CA CYS A 171 5.25 -9.45 -5.59
C CYS A 171 6.77 -9.31 -5.51
N GLY A 172 7.46 -9.52 -6.65
CA GLY A 172 8.91 -9.38 -6.79
C GLY A 172 9.75 -10.62 -6.46
N GLN A 173 9.19 -11.69 -5.89
CA GLN A 173 9.95 -12.89 -5.56
C GLN A 173 10.55 -13.58 -6.80
N LEU A 174 9.77 -13.74 -7.87
CA LEU A 174 10.26 -14.32 -9.13
C LEU A 174 11.43 -13.56 -9.73
N ARG A 175 11.42 -12.22 -9.68
CA ARG A 175 12.52 -11.41 -10.20
C ARG A 175 13.82 -11.59 -9.41
N LEU A 176 13.74 -11.83 -8.11
CA LEU A 176 14.95 -12.06 -7.29
C LEU A 176 15.63 -13.37 -7.67
N ARG A 177 14.90 -14.42 -8.04
CA ARG A 177 15.48 -15.69 -8.53
C ARG A 177 16.21 -15.51 -9.87
N GLU A 178 15.60 -14.84 -10.84
CA GLU A 178 16.23 -14.59 -12.14
C GLU A 178 17.55 -13.82 -12.05
N THR A 179 17.67 -12.89 -11.07
CA THR A 179 18.93 -12.14 -10.87
C THR A 179 20.00 -12.96 -10.15
N VAL A 180 19.65 -13.97 -9.37
CA VAL A 180 20.61 -14.86 -8.69
C VAL A 180 21.12 -15.95 -9.64
N GLU A 181 20.30 -16.43 -10.58
CA GLU A 181 20.71 -17.44 -11.59
C GLU A 181 21.52 -16.84 -12.74
N SER A 182 21.60 -15.51 -12.86
CA SER A 182 22.33 -14.79 -13.92
C SER A 182 23.70 -14.25 -13.47
N CYS A 183 24.15 -14.54 -12.25
CA CYS A 183 25.49 -14.29 -11.70
C CYS A 183 26.23 -15.59 -11.44
#